data_242aa849405ebc0397a3f002764eb9b9
#
_entry.id   242aa849405ebc0397a3f002764eb9b9
#
_cell.length_a   1.000
_cell.length_b   1.000
_cell.length_c   1.000
_cell.angle_alpha   90.00
_cell.angle_beta   90.00
_cell.angle_gamma   90.00
#
_symmetry.space_group_name_H-M   'P 1'
#
loop_
_entity.id
_entity.type
_entity.pdbx_description
1 polymer ?
#
loop_
_entity_poly.entity_id
_entity_poly.type
_entity_poly.pdbx_seq_one_letter_code
_entity_poly.pdbx_strand_id
1 'polypeptide(L)'
;ALIEMIDLANTLEAQRQLLKYHRLNLETGEYWRNNEYRFDVKNRVDTTLMNNLRVMRRELIHNIRKRISIKELSDEQLFSIVHALLGRSILIKYLEERKDTEGNTVFPIGYFSKFKRPASKYVDVLDDKEATYSLFRELSEHFHGDMFPLEDREYEIIRQEDLIELKNFISGETDMESKQMALWPLYSFNVIPIQLISSIYELFFHLKVDDKNSKVGTYYTPYHLVSMLMDEVLPWEGMYKDMKILD
;
A
#
# COMPACT_ATOMS: atom_id res chain seq x y z
N ALA A 1 -13.50 11.70 -0.88
CA ALA A 1 -14.26 12.96 -0.91
C ALA A 1 -15.61 12.70 -1.56
N LEU A 2 -16.70 13.30 -1.03
CA LEU A 2 -18.01 13.26 -1.66
C LEU A 2 -17.93 14.09 -2.93
N ILE A 3 -18.05 13.45 -4.10
CA ILE A 3 -17.91 14.12 -5.40
C ILE A 3 -19.23 14.77 -5.79
N GLU A 4 -20.34 14.11 -5.51
CA GLU A 4 -21.67 14.56 -5.88
C GLU A 4 -22.77 13.83 -5.10
N MET A 5 -23.89 14.52 -4.83
CA MET A 5 -25.11 13.90 -4.32
C MET A 5 -26.19 13.96 -5.42
N ILE A 6 -26.85 12.83 -5.66
CA ILE A 6 -27.91 12.71 -6.64
C ILE A 6 -29.22 12.43 -5.88
N ASP A 7 -30.19 13.32 -6.05
CA ASP A 7 -31.54 13.11 -5.51
C ASP A 7 -32.33 12.14 -6.40
N LEU A 8 -32.55 10.95 -5.88
CA LEU A 8 -33.30 9.90 -6.60
C LEU A 8 -34.83 10.14 -6.63
N ALA A 9 -35.35 11.05 -5.83
CA ALA A 9 -36.78 11.39 -5.83
C ALA A 9 -37.20 12.07 -7.14
N ASN A 10 -36.30 12.83 -7.76
CA ASN A 10 -36.51 13.40 -9.09
C ASN A 10 -35.88 12.51 -10.17
N THR A 11 -36.66 11.55 -10.66
CA THR A 11 -36.20 10.48 -11.59
C THR A 11 -35.59 11.02 -12.88
N LEU A 12 -36.16 12.08 -13.47
CA LEU A 12 -35.64 12.67 -14.72
C LEU A 12 -34.30 13.36 -14.53
N GLU A 13 -34.14 14.10 -13.44
CA GLU A 13 -32.89 14.78 -13.12
C GLU A 13 -31.83 13.76 -12.69
N ALA A 14 -32.19 12.76 -11.89
CA ALA A 14 -31.32 11.67 -11.51
C ALA A 14 -30.78 10.91 -12.73
N GLN A 15 -31.63 10.61 -13.72
CA GLN A 15 -31.20 9.97 -14.96
C GLN A 15 -30.22 10.83 -15.75
N ARG A 16 -30.46 12.14 -15.88
CA ARG A 16 -29.54 13.07 -16.56
C ARG A 16 -28.19 13.13 -15.84
N GLN A 17 -28.19 13.20 -14.53
CA GLN A 17 -26.97 13.23 -13.74
C GLN A 17 -26.20 11.90 -13.82
N LEU A 18 -26.89 10.76 -13.91
CA LEU A 18 -26.28 9.45 -14.04
C LEU A 18 -25.72 9.17 -15.44
N LEU A 19 -26.27 9.82 -16.51
CA LEU A 19 -25.75 9.65 -17.86
C LEU A 19 -24.28 10.00 -18.01
N LYS A 20 -23.76 10.96 -17.24
CA LYS A 20 -22.32 11.31 -17.26
C LYS A 20 -21.42 10.15 -16.75
N TYR A 21 -21.96 9.25 -15.94
CA TYR A 21 -21.28 8.05 -15.46
C TYR A 21 -21.55 6.82 -16.34
N HIS A 22 -22.17 7.03 -17.51
CA HIS A 22 -22.38 5.94 -18.45
C HIS A 22 -21.05 5.32 -18.85
N ARG A 23 -21.05 3.99 -18.99
CA ARG A 23 -19.85 3.20 -19.28
C ARG A 23 -19.02 3.79 -20.43
N LEU A 24 -19.65 4.20 -21.52
CA LEU A 24 -18.98 4.77 -22.66
C LEU A 24 -18.20 6.05 -22.30
N ASN A 25 -18.78 6.96 -21.50
CA ASN A 25 -18.14 8.21 -21.09
C ASN A 25 -16.94 7.96 -20.17
N LEU A 26 -16.99 6.88 -19.36
CA LEU A 26 -15.90 6.47 -18.50
C LEU A 26 -14.77 5.82 -19.32
N GLU A 27 -15.11 4.88 -20.21
CA GLU A 27 -14.16 4.15 -21.06
C GLU A 27 -13.45 5.05 -22.08
N THR A 28 -14.17 6.01 -22.69
CA THR A 28 -13.57 6.97 -23.63
C THR A 28 -12.79 8.09 -22.96
N GLY A 29 -12.86 8.20 -21.64
CA GLY A 29 -12.23 9.28 -20.88
C GLY A 29 -12.95 10.62 -20.99
N GLU A 30 -14.15 10.67 -21.58
CA GLU A 30 -14.93 11.92 -21.75
C GLU A 30 -15.34 12.50 -20.40
N TYR A 31 -15.75 11.65 -19.47
CA TYR A 31 -16.05 12.08 -18.09
C TYR A 31 -14.86 12.79 -17.43
N TRP A 32 -13.65 12.26 -17.60
CA TRP A 32 -12.44 12.84 -17.02
C TRP A 32 -12.08 14.18 -17.65
N ARG A 33 -12.13 14.27 -18.97
CA ARG A 33 -11.87 15.52 -19.70
C ARG A 33 -12.84 16.64 -19.32
N ASN A 34 -14.12 16.30 -19.17
CA ASN A 34 -15.15 17.29 -18.82
C ASN A 34 -15.14 17.70 -17.34
N ASN A 35 -14.41 16.96 -16.49
CA ASN A 35 -14.32 17.21 -15.06
C ASN A 35 -12.86 17.33 -14.57
N GLU A 36 -11.94 17.70 -15.44
CA GLU A 36 -10.50 17.77 -15.14
C GLU A 36 -10.21 18.59 -13.88
N TYR A 37 -10.94 19.69 -13.66
CA TYR A 37 -10.82 20.54 -12.47
C TYR A 37 -11.16 19.82 -11.13
N ARG A 38 -11.90 18.72 -11.19
CA ARG A 38 -12.24 17.88 -10.01
C ARG A 38 -11.17 16.84 -9.70
N PHE A 39 -10.30 16.57 -10.66
CA PHE A 39 -9.28 15.52 -10.59
C PHE A 39 -7.89 16.15 -10.64
N ASP A 40 -7.58 16.98 -9.63
CA ASP A 40 -6.23 17.51 -9.49
C ASP A 40 -5.25 16.36 -9.24
N VAL A 41 -4.30 16.20 -10.17
CA VAL A 41 -3.25 15.17 -10.12
C VAL A 41 -2.45 15.26 -8.80
N LYS A 42 -2.34 16.46 -8.21
CA LYS A 42 -1.64 16.66 -6.93
C LYS A 42 -2.39 16.04 -5.75
N ASN A 43 -3.70 15.89 -5.86
CA ASN A 43 -4.56 15.35 -4.81
C ASN A 43 -4.92 13.86 -5.04
N ARG A 44 -4.25 13.20 -5.97
CA ARG A 44 -4.46 11.77 -6.19
C ARG A 44 -3.96 10.99 -4.97
N VAL A 45 -4.76 10.01 -4.56
CA VAL A 45 -4.46 9.14 -3.41
C VAL A 45 -3.11 8.44 -3.55
N ASP A 46 -2.78 7.98 -4.76
CA ASP A 46 -1.51 7.36 -5.09
C ASP A 46 -0.33 8.34 -4.91
N THR A 47 -0.47 9.58 -5.36
CA THR A 47 0.55 10.62 -5.20
C THR A 47 0.77 10.97 -3.74
N THR A 48 -0.31 11.12 -2.98
CA THR A 48 -0.25 11.42 -1.54
C THR A 48 0.42 10.28 -0.76
N LEU A 49 0.01 9.04 -1.03
CA LEU A 49 0.65 7.86 -0.39
C LEU A 49 2.15 7.80 -0.71
N MET A 50 2.52 7.98 -1.98
CA MET A 50 3.93 7.92 -2.40
C MET A 50 4.77 9.05 -1.79
N ASN A 51 4.23 10.24 -1.65
CA ASN A 51 4.92 11.36 -1.01
C ASN A 51 5.11 11.09 0.50
N ASN A 52 4.05 10.70 1.19
CA ASN A 52 4.12 10.33 2.60
C ASN A 52 5.09 9.17 2.84
N LEU A 53 5.13 8.18 1.95
CA LEU A 53 6.07 7.06 2.01
C LEU A 53 7.54 7.52 1.90
N ARG A 54 7.84 8.44 0.97
CA ARG A 54 9.19 8.99 0.81
C ARG A 54 9.62 9.78 2.05
N VAL A 55 8.71 10.56 2.62
CA VAL A 55 8.98 11.31 3.85
C VAL A 55 9.21 10.34 5.01
N MET A 56 8.32 9.36 5.21
CA MET A 56 8.44 8.35 6.27
C MET A 56 9.75 7.58 6.18
N ARG A 57 10.14 7.13 4.98
CA ARG A 57 11.42 6.47 4.73
C ARG A 57 12.60 7.35 5.17
N ARG A 58 12.61 8.61 4.76
CA ARG A 58 13.66 9.57 5.10
C ARG A 58 13.75 9.80 6.60
N GLU A 59 12.62 9.92 7.27
CA GLU A 59 12.56 10.12 8.73
C GLU A 59 13.06 8.90 9.50
N LEU A 60 12.64 7.70 9.13
CA LEU A 60 13.14 6.46 9.74
C LEU A 60 14.66 6.35 9.62
N ILE A 61 15.20 6.53 8.41
CA ILE A 61 16.65 6.51 8.16
C ILE A 61 17.36 7.55 9.05
N HIS A 62 16.86 8.78 9.07
CA HIS A 62 17.45 9.87 9.86
C HIS A 62 17.41 9.57 11.36
N ASN A 63 16.29 9.09 11.89
CA ASN A 63 16.13 8.78 13.31
C ASN A 63 17.04 7.62 13.74
N ILE A 64 17.15 6.58 12.93
CA ILE A 64 18.06 5.46 13.21
C ILE A 64 19.53 5.94 13.14
N ARG A 65 19.90 6.75 12.16
CA ARG A 65 21.25 7.29 12.02
C ARG A 65 21.68 8.21 13.17
N LYS A 66 20.74 8.91 13.79
CA LYS A 66 21.04 9.68 15.02
C LYS A 66 21.46 8.78 16.20
N ARG A 67 21.04 7.51 16.19
CA ARG A 67 21.27 6.57 17.29
C ARG A 67 22.39 5.60 17.02
N ILE A 68 22.60 5.23 15.76
CA ILE A 68 23.53 4.16 15.35
C ILE A 68 24.47 4.69 14.27
N SER A 69 25.76 4.52 14.52
CA SER A 69 26.80 4.99 13.61
C SER A 69 26.89 4.12 12.34
N ILE A 70 27.45 4.68 11.27
CA ILE A 70 27.68 3.95 10.00
C ILE A 70 28.65 2.77 10.17
N LYS A 71 29.50 2.81 11.20
CA LYS A 71 30.44 1.71 11.49
C LYS A 71 29.74 0.50 12.11
N GLU A 72 28.63 0.73 12.83
CA GLU A 72 27.85 -0.32 13.50
C GLU A 72 26.75 -0.90 12.60
N LEU A 73 26.24 -0.09 11.68
CA LEU A 73 25.19 -0.44 10.74
C LEU A 73 25.49 0.24 9.40
N SER A 74 25.80 -0.53 8.36
CA SER A 74 26.04 0.01 7.01
C SER A 74 24.78 0.65 6.43
N ASP A 75 24.93 1.51 5.41
CA ASP A 75 23.77 2.11 4.73
C ASP A 75 22.92 1.07 4.02
N GLU A 76 23.54 0.03 3.45
CA GLU A 76 22.82 -1.07 2.81
C GLU A 76 21.94 -1.83 3.81
N GLN A 77 22.49 -2.18 4.97
CA GLN A 77 21.74 -2.86 6.03
C GLN A 77 20.60 -1.96 6.55
N LEU A 78 20.87 -0.68 6.78
CA LEU A 78 19.84 0.28 7.20
C LEU A 78 18.72 0.40 6.18
N PHE A 79 19.06 0.53 4.90
CA PHE A 79 18.05 0.63 3.84
C PHE A 79 17.24 -0.68 3.72
N SER A 80 17.89 -1.83 3.85
CA SER A 80 17.20 -3.14 3.84
C SER A 80 16.17 -3.21 4.95
N ILE A 81 16.56 -2.89 6.19
CA ILE A 81 15.67 -2.89 7.36
C ILE A 81 14.50 -1.94 7.17
N VAL A 82 14.75 -0.69 6.75
CA VAL A 82 13.69 0.30 6.57
C VAL A 82 12.73 -0.10 5.45
N HIS A 83 13.24 -0.60 4.32
CA HIS A 83 12.40 -1.03 3.20
C HIS A 83 11.58 -2.28 3.55
N ALA A 84 12.18 -3.26 4.25
CA ALA A 84 11.47 -4.45 4.72
C ALA A 84 10.33 -4.05 5.68
N LEU A 85 10.59 -3.18 6.65
CA LEU A 85 9.59 -2.69 7.60
C LEU A 85 8.43 -1.97 6.90
N LEU A 86 8.74 -1.02 6.00
CA LEU A 86 7.73 -0.25 5.26
C LEU A 86 6.94 -1.13 4.31
N GLY A 87 7.61 -1.96 3.51
CA GLY A 87 6.97 -2.85 2.54
C GLY A 87 6.01 -3.82 3.20
N ARG A 88 6.48 -4.50 4.27
CA ARG A 88 5.68 -5.40 5.08
C ARG A 88 4.45 -4.72 5.69
N SER A 89 4.63 -3.53 6.26
CA SER A 89 3.54 -2.79 6.89
C SER A 89 2.48 -2.32 5.89
N ILE A 90 2.90 -1.87 4.72
CA ILE A 90 2.00 -1.51 3.62
C ILE A 90 1.22 -2.74 3.15
N LEU A 91 1.89 -3.88 2.99
CA LEU A 91 1.25 -5.11 2.54
C LEU A 91 0.23 -5.64 3.56
N ILE A 92 0.57 -5.64 4.87
CA ILE A 92 -0.37 -6.03 5.93
C ILE A 92 -1.60 -5.13 5.88
N LYS A 93 -1.42 -3.83 5.78
CA LYS A 93 -2.53 -2.88 5.71
C LYS A 93 -3.38 -3.04 4.46
N TYR A 94 -2.74 -3.30 3.32
CA TYR A 94 -3.43 -3.61 2.07
C TYR A 94 -4.29 -4.87 2.20
N LEU A 95 -3.75 -5.96 2.76
CA LEU A 95 -4.46 -7.22 2.95
C LEU A 95 -5.57 -7.08 4.01
N GLU A 96 -5.38 -6.25 5.04
CA GLU A 96 -6.40 -5.96 6.06
C GLU A 96 -7.65 -5.31 5.48
N GLU A 97 -7.47 -4.34 4.59
CA GLU A 97 -8.60 -3.56 4.05
C GLU A 97 -9.21 -4.18 2.79
N ARG A 98 -8.49 -5.07 2.12
CA ARG A 98 -8.97 -5.70 0.89
C ARG A 98 -10.04 -6.74 1.19
N LYS A 99 -11.12 -6.70 0.42
CA LYS A 99 -12.21 -7.65 0.50
C LYS A 99 -12.32 -8.44 -0.80
N ASP A 100 -12.68 -9.72 -0.67
CA ASP A 100 -13.07 -10.54 -1.80
C ASP A 100 -14.48 -10.18 -2.33
N THR A 101 -14.96 -10.89 -3.33
CA THR A 101 -16.29 -10.68 -3.91
C THR A 101 -17.44 -10.99 -2.94
N GLU A 102 -17.16 -11.75 -1.87
CA GLU A 102 -18.11 -12.12 -0.82
C GLU A 102 -18.04 -11.16 0.38
N GLY A 103 -17.09 -10.24 0.38
CA GLY A 103 -16.87 -9.26 1.45
C GLY A 103 -15.96 -9.74 2.58
N ASN A 104 -15.31 -10.90 2.45
CA ASN A 104 -14.36 -11.42 3.42
C ASN A 104 -13.01 -10.72 3.27
N THR A 105 -12.31 -10.57 4.37
CA THR A 105 -10.93 -10.06 4.43
C THR A 105 -9.94 -11.19 4.65
N VAL A 106 -8.68 -10.99 4.28
CA VAL A 106 -7.60 -11.96 4.50
C VAL A 106 -7.43 -12.28 5.99
N PHE A 107 -7.56 -11.27 6.83
CA PHE A 107 -7.49 -11.44 8.28
C PHE A 107 -8.90 -11.57 8.87
N PRO A 108 -9.22 -12.68 9.56
CA PRO A 108 -10.53 -12.86 10.17
C PRO A 108 -10.75 -11.86 11.32
N ILE A 109 -12.01 -11.64 11.67
CA ILE A 109 -12.40 -10.77 12.79
C ILE A 109 -11.68 -11.19 14.06
N GLY A 110 -11.04 -10.22 14.73
CA GLY A 110 -10.30 -10.47 15.96
C GLY A 110 -8.89 -11.02 15.77
N TYR A 111 -8.39 -11.15 14.52
CA TYR A 111 -7.05 -11.67 14.25
C TYR A 111 -5.97 -10.90 15.01
N PHE A 112 -5.99 -9.58 14.97
CA PHE A 112 -4.99 -8.73 15.62
C PHE A 112 -5.06 -8.74 17.15
N SER A 113 -6.21 -9.08 17.73
CA SER A 113 -6.35 -9.19 19.20
C SER A 113 -5.61 -10.39 19.81
N LYS A 114 -5.10 -11.32 18.98
CA LYS A 114 -4.20 -12.38 19.40
C LYS A 114 -2.85 -11.83 19.89
N PHE A 115 -2.40 -10.76 19.28
CA PHE A 115 -1.08 -10.17 19.53
C PHE A 115 -1.15 -9.06 20.58
N LYS A 116 -2.18 -8.24 20.55
CA LYS A 116 -2.39 -7.15 21.50
C LYS A 116 -3.87 -6.96 21.84
N ARG A 117 -4.22 -6.90 23.09
CA ARG A 117 -5.59 -6.60 23.55
C ARG A 117 -5.71 -5.19 24.13
N PRO A 118 -6.72 -4.40 23.75
CA PRO A 118 -7.61 -4.61 22.61
C PRO A 118 -6.96 -4.12 21.32
N ALA A 119 -6.92 -4.95 20.28
CA ALA A 119 -6.54 -4.52 18.93
C ALA A 119 -7.57 -5.05 17.95
N SER A 120 -8.18 -4.15 17.18
CA SER A 120 -9.13 -4.50 16.12
C SER A 120 -8.50 -4.40 14.74
N LYS A 121 -7.45 -3.60 14.60
CA LYS A 121 -6.76 -3.28 13.35
C LYS A 121 -5.25 -3.43 13.50
N TYR A 122 -4.56 -3.55 12.37
CA TYR A 122 -3.11 -3.59 12.35
C TYR A 122 -2.46 -2.38 13.04
N VAL A 123 -2.98 -1.18 12.82
CA VAL A 123 -2.46 0.05 13.43
C VAL A 123 -2.50 0.04 14.97
N ASP A 124 -3.40 -0.73 15.57
CA ASP A 124 -3.45 -0.88 17.03
C ASP A 124 -2.31 -1.74 17.56
N VAL A 125 -1.83 -2.70 16.76
CA VAL A 125 -0.71 -3.57 17.12
C VAL A 125 0.60 -2.80 17.17
N LEU A 126 0.77 -1.79 16.31
CA LEU A 126 1.98 -0.96 16.24
C LEU A 126 2.27 -0.16 17.52
N ASP A 127 1.31 -0.02 18.43
CA ASP A 127 1.53 0.61 19.74
C ASP A 127 2.36 -0.26 20.72
N ASP A 128 2.66 -1.50 20.34
CA ASP A 128 3.46 -2.44 21.14
C ASP A 128 4.45 -3.17 20.24
N LYS A 129 5.73 -2.96 20.50
CA LYS A 129 6.82 -3.52 19.69
C LYS A 129 6.84 -5.05 19.75
N GLU A 130 6.68 -5.65 20.93
CA GLU A 130 6.64 -7.11 21.08
C GLU A 130 5.48 -7.74 20.29
N ALA A 131 4.29 -7.14 20.41
CA ALA A 131 3.12 -7.57 19.69
C ALA A 131 3.32 -7.43 18.16
N THR A 132 3.91 -6.31 17.72
CA THR A 132 4.21 -6.06 16.31
C THR A 132 5.15 -7.11 15.73
N TYR A 133 6.25 -7.40 16.41
CA TYR A 133 7.21 -8.41 15.94
C TYR A 133 6.71 -9.85 16.09
N SER A 134 5.80 -10.11 17.04
CA SER A 134 5.11 -11.40 17.13
C SER A 134 4.19 -11.61 15.92
N LEU A 135 3.45 -10.57 15.52
CA LEU A 135 2.66 -10.59 14.27
C LEU A 135 3.55 -10.81 13.03
N PHE A 136 4.68 -10.10 12.94
CA PHE A 136 5.58 -10.24 11.79
C PHE A 136 6.15 -11.64 11.67
N ARG A 137 6.52 -12.28 12.79
CA ARG A 137 7.01 -13.67 12.81
C ARG A 137 5.92 -14.65 12.37
N GLU A 138 4.70 -14.54 12.92
CA GLU A 138 3.59 -15.39 12.50
C GLU A 138 3.30 -15.27 11.00
N LEU A 139 3.32 -14.05 10.45
CA LEU A 139 3.10 -13.84 9.02
C LEU A 139 4.24 -14.38 8.16
N SER A 140 5.50 -14.22 8.60
CA SER A 140 6.67 -14.79 7.91
C SER A 140 6.64 -16.32 7.87
N GLU A 141 6.16 -16.95 8.92
CA GLU A 141 6.01 -18.42 9.00
C GLU A 141 4.82 -18.92 8.16
N HIS A 142 3.73 -18.14 8.11
CA HIS A 142 2.51 -18.53 7.43
C HIS A 142 2.58 -18.31 5.91
N PHE A 143 3.17 -17.19 5.50
CA PHE A 143 3.38 -16.84 4.09
C PHE A 143 4.81 -17.23 3.69
N HIS A 144 4.96 -18.44 3.13
CA HIS A 144 6.25 -18.91 2.63
C HIS A 144 6.74 -18.00 1.47
N GLY A 145 7.96 -17.47 1.60
CA GLY A 145 8.60 -16.63 0.58
C GLY A 145 9.00 -15.23 1.11
N ASP A 146 9.47 -14.38 0.22
CA ASP A 146 10.06 -13.08 0.53
C ASP A 146 9.04 -11.94 0.77
N MET A 147 7.76 -12.27 0.97
CA MET A 147 6.70 -11.25 1.16
C MET A 147 6.81 -10.54 2.52
N PHE A 148 7.26 -11.25 3.55
CA PHE A 148 7.39 -10.72 4.91
C PHE A 148 8.79 -10.94 5.47
N PRO A 149 9.86 -10.47 4.80
CA PRO A 149 11.21 -10.70 5.26
C PRO A 149 11.42 -10.00 6.60
N LEU A 150 12.03 -10.71 7.55
CA LEU A 150 12.54 -10.13 8.77
C LEU A 150 14.06 -10.02 8.61
N GLU A 151 14.55 -8.79 8.61
CA GLU A 151 15.98 -8.54 8.51
C GLU A 151 16.69 -8.82 9.83
N ASP A 152 17.90 -9.32 9.75
CA ASP A 152 18.75 -9.53 10.91
C ASP A 152 18.92 -8.23 11.69
N ARG A 153 18.85 -8.31 13.02
CA ARG A 153 18.94 -7.17 13.91
C ARG A 153 17.85 -6.11 13.80
N GLU A 154 16.86 -6.29 12.93
CA GLU A 154 15.75 -5.31 12.77
C GLU A 154 15.07 -5.03 14.11
N TYR A 155 14.77 -6.09 14.87
CA TYR A 155 14.15 -5.96 16.19
C TYR A 155 14.99 -5.10 17.16
N GLU A 156 16.32 -5.23 17.14
CA GLU A 156 17.20 -4.44 18.00
C GLU A 156 17.26 -2.95 17.61
N ILE A 157 17.23 -2.70 16.31
CA ILE A 157 17.42 -1.38 15.70
C ILE A 157 16.17 -0.53 15.77
N ILE A 158 15.01 -1.11 15.45
CA ILE A 158 13.72 -0.42 15.45
C ILE A 158 13.23 -0.24 16.89
N ARG A 159 12.87 0.98 17.23
CA ARG A 159 12.31 1.35 18.54
C ARG A 159 10.80 1.55 18.47
N GLN A 160 10.17 1.63 19.65
CA GLN A 160 8.73 1.90 19.74
C GLN A 160 8.35 3.25 19.10
N GLU A 161 9.20 4.27 19.23
CA GLU A 161 8.96 5.57 18.62
C GLU A 161 8.91 5.49 17.09
N ASP A 162 9.74 4.65 16.47
CA ASP A 162 9.74 4.41 15.02
C ASP A 162 8.43 3.74 14.56
N LEU A 163 7.87 2.84 15.39
CA LEU A 163 6.58 2.18 15.13
C LEU A 163 5.39 3.14 15.31
N ILE A 164 5.48 4.11 16.21
CA ILE A 164 4.46 5.16 16.37
C ILE A 164 4.42 6.05 15.12
N GLU A 165 5.58 6.44 14.60
CA GLU A 165 5.66 7.20 13.34
C GLU A 165 5.12 6.36 12.15
N LEU A 166 5.45 5.08 12.11
CA LEU A 166 4.91 4.14 11.13
C LEU A 166 3.38 4.02 11.23
N LYS A 167 2.83 3.98 12.45
CA LYS A 167 1.39 3.98 12.70
C LYS A 167 0.73 5.23 12.12
N ASN A 168 1.29 6.42 12.34
CA ASN A 168 0.78 7.68 11.80
C ASN A 168 0.76 7.66 10.25
N PHE A 169 1.79 7.12 9.63
CA PHE A 169 1.84 6.92 8.19
C PHE A 169 0.78 5.92 7.71
N ILE A 170 0.70 4.73 8.32
CA ILE A 170 -0.20 3.65 7.88
C ILE A 170 -1.67 3.99 8.13
N SER A 171 -2.02 4.75 9.17
CA SER A 171 -3.39 5.23 9.39
C SER A 171 -3.86 6.21 8.32
N GLY A 172 -2.92 6.94 7.69
CA GLY A 172 -3.24 7.99 6.74
C GLY A 172 -3.88 9.23 7.39
N GLU A 173 -3.90 9.32 8.72
CA GLU A 173 -4.52 10.43 9.45
C GLU A 173 -3.60 11.64 9.63
N THR A 174 -2.33 11.49 9.20
CA THR A 174 -1.33 12.55 9.30
C THR A 174 -0.63 12.74 7.96
N ASP A 175 -0.57 13.97 7.50
CA ASP A 175 0.32 14.34 6.41
C ASP A 175 1.77 14.33 6.91
N MET A 176 2.59 13.46 6.36
CA MET A 176 3.94 13.21 6.89
C MET A 176 4.90 14.39 6.69
N GLU A 177 4.65 15.24 5.69
CA GLU A 177 5.50 16.39 5.40
C GLU A 177 5.18 17.58 6.30
N SER A 178 3.91 17.96 6.38
CA SER A 178 3.46 19.08 7.20
C SER A 178 3.24 18.74 8.67
N LYS A 179 3.18 17.44 9.01
CA LYS A 179 2.79 16.91 10.33
C LYS A 179 1.39 17.34 10.79
N GLN A 180 0.54 17.75 9.86
CA GLN A 180 -0.82 18.13 10.14
C GLN A 180 -1.73 16.89 10.18
N MET A 181 -2.58 16.84 11.19
CA MET A 181 -3.64 15.83 11.25
C MET A 181 -4.72 16.17 10.22
N ALA A 182 -5.13 15.17 9.47
CA ALA A 182 -6.24 15.25 8.54
C ALA A 182 -7.56 14.91 9.27
N LEU A 183 -8.67 15.55 8.85
CA LEU A 183 -10.00 15.26 9.42
C LEU A 183 -10.52 13.87 9.04
N TRP A 184 -9.97 13.26 7.98
CA TRP A 184 -10.22 11.89 7.51
C TRP A 184 -8.95 11.35 6.88
N PRO A 185 -8.82 10.03 6.75
CA PRO A 185 -7.62 9.44 6.16
C PRO A 185 -7.34 9.98 4.76
N LEU A 186 -6.11 10.40 4.52
CA LEU A 186 -5.62 10.94 3.24
C LEU A 186 -5.64 9.88 2.13
N TYR A 187 -5.56 8.61 2.50
CA TYR A 187 -5.64 7.45 1.62
C TYR A 187 -6.30 6.27 2.32
N SER A 188 -6.90 5.39 1.52
CA SER A 188 -7.49 4.13 1.99
C SER A 188 -6.93 3.00 1.15
N PHE A 189 -6.40 1.98 1.78
CA PHE A 189 -5.80 0.84 1.10
C PHE A 189 -6.83 -0.04 0.39
N ASN A 190 -8.11 0.07 0.76
CA ASN A 190 -9.21 -0.60 0.07
C ASN A 190 -9.34 -0.18 -1.42
N VAL A 191 -9.04 1.08 -1.74
CA VAL A 191 -9.15 1.63 -3.11
C VAL A 191 -7.82 1.71 -3.85
N ILE A 192 -6.70 1.40 -3.18
CA ILE A 192 -5.38 1.42 -3.80
C ILE A 192 -5.25 0.20 -4.73
N PRO A 193 -4.90 0.40 -6.01
CA PRO A 193 -4.69 -0.72 -6.92
C PRO A 193 -3.41 -1.49 -6.59
N ILE A 194 -3.42 -2.81 -6.87
CA ILE A 194 -2.25 -3.67 -6.62
C ILE A 194 -1.00 -3.18 -7.37
N GLN A 195 -1.18 -2.54 -8.53
CA GLN A 195 -0.10 -1.96 -9.32
C GLN A 195 0.69 -0.89 -8.56
N LEU A 196 0.02 -0.14 -7.67
CA LEU A 196 0.70 0.84 -6.82
C LEU A 196 1.57 0.15 -5.77
N ILE A 197 1.10 -0.97 -5.20
CA ILE A 197 1.91 -1.78 -4.27
C ILE A 197 3.16 -2.29 -4.98
N SER A 198 3.03 -2.82 -6.20
CA SER A 198 4.16 -3.24 -7.02
C SER A 198 5.14 -2.07 -7.29
N SER A 199 4.64 -0.88 -7.59
CA SER A 199 5.46 0.32 -7.80
C SER A 199 6.21 0.76 -6.54
N ILE A 200 5.65 0.52 -5.35
CA ILE A 200 6.33 0.79 -4.07
C ILE A 200 7.53 -0.16 -3.89
N TYR A 201 7.36 -1.44 -4.17
CA TYR A 201 8.46 -2.40 -4.11
C TYR A 201 9.55 -2.08 -5.12
N GLU A 202 9.17 -1.71 -6.35
CA GLU A 202 10.11 -1.25 -7.38
C GLU A 202 10.89 0.00 -6.93
N LEU A 203 10.20 0.99 -6.33
CA LEU A 203 10.84 2.17 -5.76
C LEU A 203 11.90 1.80 -4.71
N PHE A 204 11.59 0.87 -3.81
CA PHE A 204 12.53 0.43 -2.78
C PHE A 204 13.74 -0.30 -3.38
N PHE A 205 13.52 -1.10 -4.42
CA PHE A 205 14.60 -1.77 -5.13
C PHE A 205 15.55 -0.75 -5.78
N HIS A 206 15.03 0.22 -6.50
CA HIS A 206 15.84 1.26 -7.15
C HIS A 206 16.58 2.14 -6.15
N LEU A 207 16.01 2.40 -4.97
CA LEU A 207 16.66 3.16 -3.92
C LEU A 207 17.79 2.40 -3.20
N LYS A 208 17.85 1.06 -3.33
CA LYS A 208 19.00 0.26 -2.88
C LYS A 208 20.20 0.37 -3.83
N VAL A 209 19.95 0.66 -5.10
CA VAL A 209 20.92 0.61 -6.21
C VAL A 209 21.46 2.00 -6.57
N ASP A 210 21.44 2.97 -5.65
CA ASP A 210 22.00 4.33 -5.88
C ASP A 210 23.54 4.34 -6.06
N ASP A 211 24.12 3.21 -6.42
CA ASP A 211 25.49 3.10 -6.88
C ASP A 211 25.52 3.37 -8.40
N LYS A 212 26.20 4.45 -8.76
CA LYS A 212 26.23 5.09 -10.09
C LYS A 212 26.57 4.19 -11.31
N ASN A 213 26.69 2.87 -11.13
CA ASN A 213 27.15 1.94 -12.16
C ASN A 213 26.31 0.68 -12.40
N SER A 214 25.25 0.41 -11.66
CA SER A 214 24.43 -0.77 -11.94
C SER A 214 23.09 -0.38 -12.57
N LYS A 215 23.05 -0.36 -13.89
CA LYS A 215 21.80 -0.40 -14.67
C LYS A 215 21.21 -1.82 -14.60
N VAL A 216 20.87 -2.30 -13.43
CA VAL A 216 20.06 -3.50 -13.31
C VAL A 216 18.60 -3.05 -13.40
N GLY A 217 18.09 -3.04 -14.62
CA GLY A 217 16.69 -2.70 -14.90
C GLY A 217 15.78 -3.86 -14.53
N THR A 218 15.53 -4.07 -13.25
CA THR A 218 14.40 -4.87 -12.79
C THR A 218 13.17 -3.96 -12.76
N TYR A 219 12.35 -4.06 -13.80
CA TYR A 219 11.06 -3.38 -13.89
C TYR A 219 9.96 -4.44 -13.89
N TYR A 220 8.91 -4.22 -13.14
CA TYR A 220 7.70 -5.02 -13.29
C TYR A 220 7.12 -4.82 -14.68
N THR A 221 6.61 -5.90 -15.25
CA THR A 221 5.92 -5.82 -16.54
C THR A 221 4.71 -4.89 -16.40
N PRO A 222 4.59 -3.84 -17.23
CA PRO A 222 3.45 -2.94 -17.16
C PRO A 222 2.12 -3.66 -17.26
N TYR A 223 1.15 -3.29 -16.41
CA TYR A 223 -0.14 -3.97 -16.32
C TYR A 223 -0.85 -4.17 -17.67
N HIS A 224 -0.79 -3.19 -18.57
CA HIS A 224 -1.41 -3.31 -19.89
C HIS A 224 -0.78 -4.41 -20.75
N LEU A 225 0.51 -4.69 -20.59
CA LEU A 225 1.17 -5.81 -21.27
C LEU A 225 0.78 -7.15 -20.62
N VAL A 226 0.71 -7.20 -19.31
CA VAL A 226 0.23 -8.38 -18.57
C VAL A 226 -1.22 -8.68 -18.99
N SER A 227 -2.10 -7.69 -19.00
CA SER A 227 -3.49 -7.85 -19.41
C SER A 227 -3.60 -8.37 -20.84
N MET A 228 -2.84 -7.80 -21.77
CA MET A 228 -2.83 -8.25 -23.16
C MET A 228 -2.36 -9.71 -23.29
N LEU A 229 -1.30 -10.09 -22.58
CA LEU A 229 -0.81 -11.47 -22.59
C LEU A 229 -1.83 -12.43 -21.96
N MET A 230 -2.48 -12.01 -20.87
CA MET A 230 -3.52 -12.82 -20.20
C MET A 230 -4.74 -13.01 -21.07
N ASP A 231 -5.18 -11.98 -21.80
CA ASP A 231 -6.31 -12.08 -22.74
C ASP A 231 -6.02 -13.05 -23.89
N GLU A 232 -4.77 -13.16 -24.34
CA GLU A 232 -4.34 -14.11 -25.37
C GLU A 232 -4.21 -15.55 -24.84
N VAL A 233 -3.65 -15.72 -23.63
CA VAL A 233 -3.36 -17.05 -23.06
C VAL A 233 -4.56 -17.63 -22.34
N LEU A 234 -5.38 -16.79 -21.71
CA LEU A 234 -6.56 -17.14 -20.92
C LEU A 234 -7.79 -16.37 -21.41
N PRO A 235 -8.26 -16.63 -22.64
CA PRO A 235 -9.43 -15.93 -23.16
C PRO A 235 -10.65 -16.19 -22.26
N TRP A 236 -11.50 -15.17 -22.09
CA TRP A 236 -12.66 -15.17 -21.20
C TRP A 236 -13.70 -16.24 -21.52
N GLU A 237 -13.67 -16.81 -22.73
CA GLU A 237 -14.56 -17.83 -23.21
C GLU A 237 -14.00 -19.24 -22.97
N GLY A 238 -13.93 -19.67 -21.72
CA GLY A 238 -13.53 -21.03 -21.39
C GLY A 238 -13.69 -21.36 -19.91
N MET A 239 -14.29 -22.52 -19.59
CA MET A 239 -14.24 -23.06 -18.25
C MET A 239 -12.92 -23.82 -18.08
N TYR A 240 -11.97 -23.21 -17.38
CA TYR A 240 -10.69 -23.83 -17.04
C TYR A 240 -10.78 -24.58 -15.71
N LYS A 241 -11.49 -25.72 -15.70
CA LYS A 241 -11.44 -26.64 -14.56
C LYS A 241 -10.09 -27.35 -14.57
N ASP A 242 -9.42 -27.38 -13.42
CA ASP A 242 -8.18 -28.12 -13.17
C ASP A 242 -6.95 -27.59 -13.93
N MET A 243 -6.92 -26.31 -14.30
CA MET A 243 -5.75 -25.71 -14.93
C MET A 243 -4.59 -25.59 -13.93
N LYS A 244 -3.43 -26.08 -14.32
CA LYS A 244 -2.16 -25.84 -13.61
C LYS A 244 -1.48 -24.65 -14.26
N ILE A 245 -1.28 -23.59 -13.47
CA ILE A 245 -0.52 -22.41 -13.88
C ILE A 245 0.88 -22.56 -13.29
N LEU A 246 1.88 -22.47 -14.16
CA LEU A 246 3.30 -22.37 -13.78
C LEU A 246 3.70 -20.92 -13.94
N ASP A 247 4.14 -20.28 -12.85
CA ASP A 247 4.74 -18.95 -12.84
C ASP A 247 6.28 -19.07 -12.91
#